data_ab747e46ef32b1ce1b1616f27971b0dd
#
_entry.id   ab747e46ef32b1ce1b1616f27971b0dd
#
_cell.length_a   1.000
_cell.length_b   1.000
_cell.length_c   1.000
_cell.angle_alpha   90.00
_cell.angle_beta   90.00
_cell.angle_gamma   90.00
#
_symmetry.space_group_name_H-M   'P 1'
#
loop_
_entity.id
_entity.type
_entity.pdbx_description
1 polymer ?
#
loop_
_entity_poly.entity_id
_entity_poly.type
_entity_poly.pdbx_seq_one_letter_code
_entity_poly.pdbx_strand_id
1 'polypeptide(L)'
;MKRKIIMMLTLALALMGAAPAQAQDRDSVAFQPHWFVQPQVGVGYHVGEAKFTDLLSPTAALSVGRQFSPVFGLRLGASGWQARNWQTHPVAEYKWNYVQANLDATVSLTNLIWGFNPDRKWNIYGLAGVGLNVAFKNDDANALKAINESTGIPALTNGGFEKLWDGTKLFPAGRIGGGIEYDLSERVALGLEYNANVLPDKWNSKKGKSDNLDWQQNLLVGVKIALGPTRKHIKIEEPLPVVEPEPVVEEPKPVVEPKPVVEPKPVVKPEPKPEPVIEKKPEPVIEKKPELKEVKVYFRFSSSRILPSEKSKIDEIAEYMKANTDKKLTVTGYASRTGKWEYNLKLSRWRANAVKKALVARGIDASRIKTEGKGERGKGDDKEDRAAVAVTIEN
;
A
#
# COMPACT_ATOMS: atom_id res chain seq x y z
N MET A 1 -8.18 26.05 -21.46
CA MET A 1 -8.27 24.58 -21.28
C MET A 1 -7.67 24.07 -19.96
N LYS A 2 -6.49 24.51 -19.52
CA LYS A 2 -5.85 24.03 -18.26
C LYS A 2 -6.70 24.14 -16.98
N ARG A 3 -7.56 25.16 -16.84
CA ARG A 3 -8.41 25.35 -15.64
C ARG A 3 -9.58 24.35 -15.50
N LYS A 4 -10.12 23.80 -16.60
CA LYS A 4 -11.25 22.85 -16.55
C LYS A 4 -10.84 21.42 -16.18
N ILE A 5 -9.62 21.01 -16.54
CA ILE A 5 -9.07 19.69 -16.18
C ILE A 5 -8.72 19.66 -14.68
N ILE A 6 -8.20 20.76 -14.14
CA ILE A 6 -7.88 20.88 -12.70
C ILE A 6 -9.16 20.82 -11.86
N MET A 7 -10.28 21.37 -12.33
CA MET A 7 -11.56 21.39 -11.61
C MET A 7 -12.22 20.00 -11.53
N MET A 8 -12.01 19.10 -12.50
CA MET A 8 -12.48 17.72 -12.43
C MET A 8 -11.63 16.86 -11.46
N LEU A 9 -10.33 17.11 -11.36
CA LEU A 9 -9.46 16.43 -10.40
C LEU A 9 -9.73 16.87 -8.95
N THR A 10 -10.09 18.13 -8.72
CA THR A 10 -10.40 18.63 -7.36
C THR A 10 -11.74 18.16 -6.83
N LEU A 11 -12.72 17.88 -7.69
CA LEU A 11 -14.02 17.36 -7.26
C LEU A 11 -13.93 15.88 -6.80
N ALA A 12 -13.01 15.10 -7.35
CA ALA A 12 -12.77 13.72 -6.93
C ALA A 12 -12.07 13.61 -5.55
N LEU A 13 -11.30 14.62 -5.15
CA LEU A 13 -10.62 14.66 -3.84
C LEU A 13 -11.52 15.11 -2.68
N ALA A 14 -12.61 15.84 -2.96
CA ALA A 14 -13.48 16.41 -1.92
C ALA A 14 -14.50 15.41 -1.33
N LEU A 15 -14.67 14.21 -1.91
CA LEU A 15 -15.61 13.18 -1.45
C LEU A 15 -15.00 12.19 -0.44
N MET A 16 -13.77 12.41 0.01
CA MET A 16 -13.13 11.58 1.03
C MET A 16 -13.51 12.02 2.46
N GLY A 17 -14.78 11.91 2.80
CA GLY A 17 -15.25 12.03 4.18
C GLY A 17 -14.67 10.90 5.03
N ALA A 18 -13.90 11.26 6.06
CA ALA A 18 -13.35 10.32 7.03
C ALA A 18 -14.47 9.70 7.87
N ALA A 19 -14.74 8.41 7.68
CA ALA A 19 -15.53 7.63 8.61
C ALA A 19 -14.66 7.23 9.81
N PRO A 20 -15.16 7.31 11.06
CA PRO A 20 -14.39 6.90 12.23
C PRO A 20 -14.19 5.38 12.24
N ALA A 21 -12.95 4.94 12.37
CA ALA A 21 -12.62 3.54 12.52
C ALA A 21 -12.99 3.06 13.93
N GLN A 22 -14.05 2.27 14.04
CA GLN A 22 -14.31 1.47 15.24
C GLN A 22 -13.33 0.31 15.28
N ALA A 23 -12.62 0.18 16.39
CA ALA A 23 -11.75 -0.95 16.66
C ALA A 23 -12.63 -2.16 17.03
N GLN A 24 -12.78 -3.08 16.11
CA GLN A 24 -13.41 -4.39 16.32
C GLN A 24 -12.30 -5.44 16.30
N ASP A 25 -12.39 -6.40 17.19
CA ASP A 25 -11.50 -7.57 17.30
C ASP A 25 -11.39 -8.24 15.93
N ARG A 26 -10.22 -8.18 15.30
CA ARG A 26 -10.08 -8.52 13.90
C ARG A 26 -9.24 -9.78 13.75
N ASP A 27 -9.84 -10.83 13.25
CA ASP A 27 -9.14 -11.86 12.52
C ASP A 27 -8.16 -11.22 11.55
N SER A 28 -6.91 -11.66 11.54
CA SER A 28 -5.91 -11.05 10.67
C SER A 28 -6.20 -11.43 9.21
N VAL A 29 -6.63 -10.45 8.43
CA VAL A 29 -6.92 -10.62 6.99
C VAL A 29 -5.68 -10.26 6.19
N ALA A 30 -5.15 -11.22 5.43
CA ALA A 30 -4.04 -11.01 4.50
C ALA A 30 -4.54 -10.89 3.07
N PHE A 31 -3.85 -10.09 2.26
CA PHE A 31 -4.08 -10.03 0.82
C PHE A 31 -3.73 -11.36 0.17
N GLN A 32 -4.55 -11.80 -0.80
CA GLN A 32 -4.29 -12.97 -1.63
C GLN A 32 -4.13 -12.57 -3.10
N PRO A 33 -3.02 -12.94 -3.77
CA PRO A 33 -2.86 -12.72 -5.20
C PRO A 33 -3.95 -13.42 -6.00
N HIS A 34 -4.58 -12.70 -6.93
CA HIS A 34 -5.73 -13.22 -7.68
C HIS A 34 -5.74 -12.71 -9.12
N TRP A 35 -6.42 -13.44 -9.98
CA TRP A 35 -6.75 -13.02 -11.33
C TRP A 35 -8.03 -12.19 -11.32
N PHE A 36 -8.19 -11.32 -12.31
CA PHE A 36 -9.42 -10.57 -12.51
C PHE A 36 -9.72 -10.38 -13.99
N VAL A 37 -11.00 -10.14 -14.29
CA VAL A 37 -11.49 -9.69 -15.59
C VAL A 37 -12.15 -8.31 -15.39
N GLN A 38 -11.97 -7.43 -16.39
CA GLN A 38 -12.46 -6.05 -16.30
C GLN A 38 -13.04 -5.61 -17.65
N PRO A 39 -14.35 -5.82 -17.90
CA PRO A 39 -15.08 -5.19 -18.99
C PRO A 39 -15.36 -3.71 -18.67
N GLN A 40 -15.21 -2.85 -19.68
CA GLN A 40 -15.41 -1.42 -19.58
C GLN A 40 -16.02 -0.88 -20.88
N VAL A 41 -16.85 0.16 -20.75
CA VAL A 41 -17.41 0.93 -21.86
C VAL A 41 -17.28 2.42 -21.56
N GLY A 42 -17.30 3.24 -22.59
CA GLY A 42 -17.19 4.67 -22.38
C GLY A 42 -17.05 5.49 -23.65
N VAL A 43 -16.40 6.63 -23.50
CA VAL A 43 -16.18 7.58 -24.60
C VAL A 43 -14.68 7.77 -24.82
N GLY A 44 -14.30 7.78 -26.09
CA GLY A 44 -12.99 8.16 -26.56
C GLY A 44 -13.01 9.58 -27.10
N TYR A 45 -11.92 10.31 -26.90
CA TYR A 45 -11.70 11.64 -27.44
C TYR A 45 -10.36 11.66 -28.16
N HIS A 46 -10.40 11.87 -29.47
CA HIS A 46 -9.20 12.13 -30.23
C HIS A 46 -8.89 13.65 -30.22
N VAL A 47 -7.65 14.02 -29.92
CA VAL A 47 -7.24 15.42 -29.92
C VAL A 47 -7.14 15.93 -31.37
N GLY A 48 -8.11 16.72 -31.80
CA GLY A 48 -8.25 17.20 -33.18
C GLY A 48 -8.65 18.66 -33.27
N GLU A 49 -8.99 19.13 -34.48
CA GLU A 49 -9.22 20.55 -34.80
C GLU A 49 -10.67 21.01 -34.63
N ALA A 50 -11.61 20.09 -34.36
CA ALA A 50 -13.03 20.38 -34.15
C ALA A 50 -13.38 20.67 -32.68
N LYS A 51 -14.65 20.94 -32.42
CA LYS A 51 -15.18 21.11 -31.08
C LYS A 51 -15.06 19.79 -30.30
N PHE A 52 -14.85 19.85 -29.01
CA PHE A 52 -14.71 18.68 -28.15
C PHE A 52 -15.85 17.67 -28.33
N THR A 53 -17.10 18.13 -28.39
CA THR A 53 -18.27 17.25 -28.54
C THR A 53 -18.29 16.47 -29.85
N ASP A 54 -17.75 17.07 -30.91
CA ASP A 54 -17.77 16.49 -32.26
C ASP A 54 -16.67 15.42 -32.44
N LEU A 55 -15.68 15.42 -31.55
CA LEU A 55 -14.56 14.47 -31.53
C LEU A 55 -14.79 13.28 -30.57
N LEU A 56 -15.93 13.21 -29.91
CA LEU A 56 -16.27 12.12 -29.03
C LEU A 56 -16.71 10.88 -29.83
N SER A 57 -16.22 9.71 -29.45
CA SER A 57 -16.50 8.43 -30.08
C SER A 57 -16.82 7.36 -29.02
N PRO A 58 -17.63 6.35 -29.34
CA PRO A 58 -17.78 5.22 -28.44
C PRO A 58 -16.47 4.46 -28.32
N THR A 59 -16.20 3.91 -27.14
CA THR A 59 -15.08 3.02 -26.90
C THR A 59 -15.47 1.92 -25.91
N ALA A 60 -14.86 0.75 -26.06
CA ALA A 60 -15.02 -0.36 -25.15
C ALA A 60 -13.65 -0.98 -24.85
N ALA A 61 -13.54 -1.64 -23.72
CA ALA A 61 -12.35 -2.37 -23.34
C ALA A 61 -12.69 -3.64 -22.58
N LEU A 62 -11.86 -4.66 -22.76
CA LEU A 62 -11.89 -5.88 -21.99
C LEU A 62 -10.46 -6.22 -21.59
N SER A 63 -10.24 -6.43 -20.29
CA SER A 63 -8.92 -6.77 -19.77
C SER A 63 -9.00 -8.00 -18.86
N VAL A 64 -7.92 -8.80 -18.90
CA VAL A 64 -7.64 -9.86 -17.91
C VAL A 64 -6.32 -9.53 -17.25
N GLY A 65 -6.28 -9.57 -15.95
CA GLY A 65 -5.07 -9.19 -15.21
C GLY A 65 -4.85 -10.04 -13.96
N ARG A 66 -3.69 -9.87 -13.38
CA ARG A 66 -3.33 -10.48 -12.11
C ARG A 66 -2.85 -9.42 -11.13
N GLN A 67 -3.46 -9.39 -9.98
CA GLN A 67 -3.00 -8.60 -8.85
C GLN A 67 -2.01 -9.45 -8.06
N PHE A 68 -0.72 -9.07 -8.07
CA PHE A 68 0.37 -9.83 -7.42
C PHE A 68 0.55 -9.45 -5.95
N SER A 69 0.27 -8.19 -5.64
CA SER A 69 0.37 -7.65 -4.30
C SER A 69 -0.74 -6.61 -4.08
N PRO A 70 -0.95 -6.10 -2.87
CA PRO A 70 -1.91 -5.02 -2.64
C PRO A 70 -1.64 -3.77 -3.49
N VAL A 71 -0.37 -3.57 -3.91
CA VAL A 71 0.07 -2.37 -4.62
C VAL A 71 0.21 -2.60 -6.11
N PHE A 72 0.71 -3.77 -6.55
CA PHE A 72 1.13 -3.99 -7.93
C PHE A 72 0.30 -5.07 -8.64
N GLY A 73 -0.13 -4.76 -9.87
CA GLY A 73 -0.78 -5.67 -10.80
C GLY A 73 -0.31 -5.51 -12.23
N LEU A 74 -0.58 -6.51 -13.06
CA LEU A 74 -0.43 -6.47 -14.52
C LEU A 74 -1.74 -6.87 -15.17
N ARG A 75 -2.08 -6.23 -16.29
CA ARG A 75 -3.23 -6.64 -17.10
C ARG A 75 -2.90 -6.62 -18.58
N LEU A 76 -3.43 -7.59 -19.28
CA LEU A 76 -3.49 -7.67 -20.74
C LEU A 76 -4.93 -7.35 -21.16
N GLY A 77 -5.12 -6.50 -22.14
CA GLY A 77 -6.44 -6.11 -22.57
C GLY A 77 -6.51 -5.71 -24.03
N ALA A 78 -7.73 -5.64 -24.52
CA ALA A 78 -8.06 -5.05 -25.81
C ALA A 78 -8.99 -3.85 -25.57
N SER A 79 -8.79 -2.78 -26.30
CA SER A 79 -9.66 -1.60 -26.27
C SER A 79 -9.80 -1.00 -27.67
N GLY A 80 -10.89 -0.31 -27.91
CA GLY A 80 -11.11 0.34 -29.20
C GLY A 80 -12.59 0.48 -29.52
N TRP A 81 -12.85 0.87 -30.69
CA TRP A 81 -14.07 0.90 -31.47
C TRP A 81 -13.88 1.88 -32.65
N GLN A 82 -14.17 3.17 -32.43
CA GLN A 82 -14.18 4.20 -33.46
C GLN A 82 -13.42 5.44 -32.97
N ALA A 83 -12.68 6.08 -33.87
CA ALA A 83 -12.14 7.42 -33.66
C ALA A 83 -12.70 8.37 -34.72
N ARG A 84 -12.80 9.64 -34.39
CA ARG A 84 -13.32 10.70 -35.25
C ARG A 84 -12.37 11.87 -35.29
N ASN A 85 -12.32 12.51 -36.46
CA ASN A 85 -11.69 13.80 -36.61
C ASN A 85 -12.44 14.60 -37.70
N TRP A 86 -12.06 15.85 -37.88
CA TRP A 86 -12.70 16.77 -38.82
C TRP A 86 -11.67 17.44 -39.74
N GLN A 87 -12.11 17.65 -40.97
CA GLN A 87 -11.48 18.56 -41.88
C GLN A 87 -12.14 19.94 -41.72
N THR A 88 -11.35 21.02 -41.72
CA THR A 88 -11.87 22.39 -41.49
C THR A 88 -12.34 23.06 -42.77
N HIS A 89 -11.75 22.73 -43.94
CA HIS A 89 -12.09 23.32 -45.24
C HIS A 89 -11.95 22.27 -46.36
N PRO A 90 -13.05 21.87 -47.01
CA PRO A 90 -14.43 22.02 -46.53
C PRO A 90 -14.66 21.35 -45.20
N VAL A 91 -15.65 21.82 -44.44
CA VAL A 91 -15.97 21.21 -43.12
C VAL A 91 -16.58 19.84 -43.36
N ALA A 92 -15.88 18.81 -42.91
CA ALA A 92 -16.33 17.44 -43.05
C ALA A 92 -15.78 16.52 -41.95
N GLU A 93 -16.63 15.64 -41.44
CA GLU A 93 -16.26 14.62 -40.50
C GLU A 93 -15.63 13.42 -41.25
N TYR A 94 -14.65 12.77 -40.63
CA TYR A 94 -14.15 11.47 -41.06
C TYR A 94 -13.89 10.57 -39.87
N LYS A 95 -14.03 9.27 -40.06
CA LYS A 95 -13.97 8.23 -39.01
C LYS A 95 -13.09 7.09 -39.48
N TRP A 96 -12.52 6.43 -38.50
CA TRP A 96 -11.87 5.15 -38.69
C TRP A 96 -12.11 4.27 -37.49
N ASN A 97 -11.96 2.94 -37.69
CA ASN A 97 -12.07 2.01 -36.59
C ASN A 97 -10.71 1.52 -36.13
N TYR A 98 -10.62 1.13 -34.87
CA TYR A 98 -9.40 0.56 -34.33
C TYR A 98 -9.66 -0.45 -33.22
N VAL A 99 -8.72 -1.38 -33.06
CA VAL A 99 -8.58 -2.24 -31.88
C VAL A 99 -7.14 -2.15 -31.41
N GLN A 100 -6.93 -1.95 -30.13
CA GLN A 100 -5.62 -1.81 -29.53
C GLN A 100 -5.44 -2.87 -28.45
N ALA A 101 -4.47 -3.77 -28.63
CA ALA A 101 -3.99 -4.67 -27.58
C ALA A 101 -3.06 -3.90 -26.65
N ASN A 102 -3.19 -4.07 -25.34
CA ASN A 102 -2.45 -3.34 -24.33
C ASN A 102 -1.89 -4.29 -23.27
N LEU A 103 -0.67 -4.02 -22.82
CA LEU A 103 -0.08 -4.58 -21.62
C LEU A 103 0.19 -3.44 -20.64
N ASP A 104 -0.58 -3.37 -19.56
CA ASP A 104 -0.55 -2.31 -18.58
C ASP A 104 -0.03 -2.82 -17.24
N ALA A 105 0.90 -2.10 -16.62
CA ALA A 105 1.23 -2.19 -15.21
C ALA A 105 0.30 -1.26 -14.42
N THR A 106 -0.26 -1.75 -13.32
CA THR A 106 -1.14 -0.98 -12.43
C THR A 106 -0.53 -0.85 -11.04
N VAL A 107 -0.63 0.33 -10.45
CA VAL A 107 -0.13 0.62 -9.11
C VAL A 107 -1.23 1.25 -8.28
N SER A 108 -1.67 0.56 -7.23
CA SER A 108 -2.60 1.13 -6.26
C SER A 108 -1.91 2.22 -5.43
N LEU A 109 -2.23 3.46 -5.72
CA LEU A 109 -1.73 4.63 -4.98
C LEU A 109 -2.26 4.64 -3.54
N THR A 110 -3.49 4.22 -3.36
CA THR A 110 -4.14 4.10 -2.06
C THR A 110 -3.39 3.12 -1.15
N ASN A 111 -3.09 1.92 -1.64
CA ASN A 111 -2.37 0.91 -0.87
C ASN A 111 -0.87 1.23 -0.73
N LEU A 112 -0.29 1.94 -1.69
CA LEU A 112 1.09 2.41 -1.62
C LEU A 112 1.28 3.43 -0.50
N ILE A 113 0.32 4.36 -0.34
CA ILE A 113 0.41 5.47 0.62
C ILE A 113 -0.07 5.06 2.00
N TRP A 114 -1.20 4.34 2.10
CA TRP A 114 -1.86 4.02 3.38
C TRP A 114 -1.79 2.55 3.78
N GLY A 115 -1.10 1.71 2.99
CA GLY A 115 -1.03 0.27 3.22
C GLY A 115 -2.34 -0.46 2.88
N PHE A 116 -2.27 -1.80 2.90
CA PHE A 116 -3.43 -2.65 2.66
C PHE A 116 -4.41 -2.58 3.84
N ASN A 117 -5.67 -2.25 3.54
CA ASN A 117 -6.78 -2.29 4.49
C ASN A 117 -7.96 -3.03 3.83
N PRO A 118 -8.36 -4.20 4.37
CA PRO A 118 -9.44 -5.00 3.79
C PRO A 118 -10.82 -4.33 3.85
N ASP A 119 -11.04 -3.38 4.76
CA ASP A 119 -12.33 -2.70 4.91
C ASP A 119 -12.45 -1.45 4.05
N ARG A 120 -11.37 -1.08 3.38
CA ARG A 120 -11.38 0.10 2.51
C ARG A 120 -12.16 -0.20 1.24
N LYS A 121 -13.21 0.57 0.99
CA LYS A 121 -14.08 0.45 -0.18
C LYS A 121 -13.51 1.14 -1.42
N TRP A 122 -12.63 2.13 -1.26
CA TRP A 122 -12.09 2.92 -2.37
C TRP A 122 -10.63 2.62 -2.64
N ASN A 123 -10.32 2.44 -3.91
CA ASN A 123 -8.96 2.28 -4.41
C ASN A 123 -8.70 3.26 -5.56
N ILE A 124 -7.68 4.10 -5.43
CA ILE A 124 -7.16 4.95 -6.49
C ILE A 124 -5.89 4.30 -7.03
N TYR A 125 -5.80 4.15 -8.33
CA TYR A 125 -4.64 3.55 -8.97
C TYR A 125 -4.15 4.37 -10.16
N GLY A 126 -2.86 4.24 -10.46
CA GLY A 126 -2.24 4.67 -11.70
C GLY A 126 -1.96 3.48 -12.60
N LEU A 127 -1.85 3.73 -13.89
CA LEU A 127 -1.45 2.75 -14.88
C LEU A 127 -0.48 3.34 -15.89
N ALA A 128 0.41 2.48 -16.40
CA ALA A 128 1.28 2.77 -17.53
C ALA A 128 1.46 1.48 -18.33
N GLY A 129 1.49 1.60 -19.66
CA GLY A 129 1.55 0.44 -20.52
C GLY A 129 2.02 0.73 -21.93
N VAL A 130 2.15 -0.35 -22.68
CA VAL A 130 2.45 -0.35 -24.11
C VAL A 130 1.38 -1.14 -24.85
N GLY A 131 1.20 -0.82 -26.12
CA GLY A 131 0.19 -1.49 -26.94
C GLY A 131 0.53 -1.53 -28.41
N LEU A 132 -0.28 -2.31 -29.12
CA LEU A 132 -0.32 -2.37 -30.56
C LEU A 132 -1.72 -2.03 -31.03
N ASN A 133 -1.85 -0.98 -31.82
CA ASN A 133 -3.10 -0.48 -32.35
C ASN A 133 -3.24 -0.92 -33.81
N VAL A 134 -4.31 -1.65 -34.11
CA VAL A 134 -4.70 -2.02 -35.46
C VAL A 134 -5.82 -1.09 -35.90
N ALA A 135 -5.54 -0.18 -36.82
CA ALA A 135 -6.51 0.76 -37.39
C ALA A 135 -6.94 0.31 -38.77
N PHE A 136 -8.24 0.48 -39.07
CA PHE A 136 -8.87 0.03 -40.34
C PHE A 136 -10.12 0.86 -40.64
N LYS A 137 -10.67 0.71 -41.86
CA LYS A 137 -11.86 1.45 -42.35
C LYS A 137 -11.64 2.97 -42.30
N ASN A 138 -10.59 3.45 -42.97
CA ASN A 138 -10.27 4.87 -43.10
C ASN A 138 -10.85 5.46 -44.42
N ASP A 139 -11.98 4.90 -44.88
CA ASP A 139 -12.58 5.18 -46.20
C ASP A 139 -13.05 6.64 -46.28
N ASP A 140 -13.57 7.20 -45.20
CA ASP A 140 -14.03 8.60 -45.14
C ASP A 140 -12.88 9.59 -45.45
N ALA A 141 -11.71 9.38 -44.83
CA ALA A 141 -10.55 10.21 -45.08
C ALA A 141 -10.01 10.07 -46.50
N ASN A 142 -10.03 8.85 -47.08
CA ASN A 142 -9.64 8.57 -48.46
C ASN A 142 -10.60 9.24 -49.45
N ALA A 143 -11.93 9.16 -49.21
CA ALA A 143 -12.95 9.80 -50.02
C ALA A 143 -12.80 11.36 -49.97
N LEU A 144 -12.59 11.94 -48.80
CA LEU A 144 -12.39 13.38 -48.63
C LEU A 144 -11.13 13.87 -49.35
N LYS A 145 -10.06 13.10 -49.34
CA LYS A 145 -8.87 13.45 -50.15
C LYS A 145 -9.16 13.46 -51.63
N ALA A 146 -9.85 12.43 -52.16
CA ALA A 146 -10.22 12.36 -53.57
C ALA A 146 -11.13 13.55 -53.98
N ILE A 147 -12.09 13.95 -53.15
CA ILE A 147 -12.93 15.12 -53.36
C ILE A 147 -12.07 16.40 -53.44
N ASN A 148 -11.17 16.58 -52.49
CA ASN A 148 -10.29 17.74 -52.39
C ASN A 148 -9.41 17.86 -53.67
N GLU A 149 -8.88 16.74 -54.15
CA GLU A 149 -8.07 16.68 -55.37
C GLU A 149 -8.90 17.01 -56.62
N SER A 150 -10.14 16.54 -56.73
CA SER A 150 -11.04 16.76 -57.87
C SER A 150 -11.54 18.19 -57.93
N THR A 151 -11.65 18.91 -56.82
CA THR A 151 -12.15 20.28 -56.73
C THR A 151 -11.03 21.34 -56.93
N GLY A 152 -9.76 20.93 -57.06
CA GLY A 152 -8.62 21.81 -57.23
C GLY A 152 -8.34 22.68 -56.00
N ILE A 153 -8.94 22.37 -54.85
CA ILE A 153 -8.61 23.01 -53.56
C ILE A 153 -7.17 22.58 -53.24
N PRO A 154 -6.19 23.52 -53.21
CA PRO A 154 -4.82 23.18 -52.83
C PRO A 154 -4.85 22.36 -51.56
N ALA A 155 -4.10 21.29 -51.51
CA ALA A 155 -3.93 20.50 -50.27
C ALA A 155 -3.74 21.47 -49.14
N LEU A 156 -4.75 21.54 -48.31
CA LEU A 156 -4.93 22.55 -47.27
C LEU A 156 -3.62 22.76 -46.52
N THR A 157 -3.07 23.89 -46.66
CA THR A 157 -1.69 24.27 -46.32
C THR A 157 -1.32 24.05 -44.84
N ASN A 158 -2.26 23.67 -44.00
CA ASN A 158 -2.00 23.33 -42.60
C ASN A 158 -2.99 22.27 -42.12
N GLY A 159 -2.72 20.99 -42.32
CA GLY A 159 -3.49 19.89 -41.78
C GLY A 159 -4.32 19.08 -42.81
N GLY A 160 -3.92 19.12 -44.09
CA GLY A 160 -4.41 18.17 -45.09
C GLY A 160 -4.02 16.74 -44.76
N PHE A 161 -4.56 15.78 -45.54
CA PHE A 161 -4.28 14.34 -45.37
C PHE A 161 -2.87 13.95 -45.85
N GLU A 162 -1.81 14.63 -45.31
CA GLU A 162 -0.42 14.40 -45.72
C GLU A 162 0.08 13.00 -45.30
N LYS A 163 -0.50 12.43 -44.26
CA LYS A 163 -0.13 11.12 -43.70
C LYS A 163 -1.23 10.07 -43.89
N LEU A 164 -2.07 10.30 -44.92
CA LEU A 164 -3.17 9.36 -45.22
C LEU A 164 -2.67 7.92 -45.34
N TRP A 165 -3.49 7.01 -44.86
CA TRP A 165 -3.30 5.56 -45.00
C TRP A 165 -4.57 4.91 -45.48
N ASP A 166 -4.40 3.78 -46.12
CA ASP A 166 -5.47 2.93 -46.67
C ASP A 166 -5.33 1.50 -46.15
N GLY A 167 -6.44 0.75 -46.18
CA GLY A 167 -6.51 -0.62 -45.70
C GLY A 167 -6.33 -0.73 -44.18
N THR A 168 -5.62 -1.75 -43.73
CA THR A 168 -5.32 -2.01 -42.32
C THR A 168 -3.89 -1.59 -42.00
N LYS A 169 -3.69 -0.85 -40.91
CA LYS A 169 -2.37 -0.38 -40.43
C LYS A 169 -2.16 -0.75 -38.98
N LEU A 170 -0.91 -1.05 -38.66
CA LEU A 170 -0.44 -1.35 -37.31
C LEU A 170 0.39 -0.17 -36.78
N PHE A 171 0.06 0.29 -35.59
CA PHE A 171 0.74 1.38 -34.91
C PHE A 171 1.18 0.98 -33.50
N PRO A 172 2.41 1.24 -33.08
CA PRO A 172 2.80 1.13 -31.67
C PRO A 172 2.04 2.20 -30.87
N ALA A 173 1.70 1.88 -29.63
CA ALA A 173 1.03 2.80 -28.72
C ALA A 173 1.68 2.78 -27.34
N GLY A 174 1.84 3.95 -26.73
CA GLY A 174 2.09 4.12 -25.32
C GLY A 174 0.78 4.42 -24.60
N ARG A 175 0.64 4.01 -23.34
CA ARG A 175 -0.55 4.28 -22.52
C ARG A 175 -0.15 4.75 -21.14
N ILE A 176 -0.84 5.79 -20.65
CA ILE A 176 -0.76 6.27 -19.28
C ILE A 176 -2.15 6.65 -18.81
N GLY A 177 -2.43 6.42 -17.52
CA GLY A 177 -3.73 6.77 -16.97
C GLY A 177 -3.86 6.46 -15.50
N GLY A 178 -5.11 6.38 -15.04
CA GLY A 178 -5.45 6.01 -13.69
C GLY A 178 -6.96 5.93 -13.51
N GLY A 179 -7.36 5.42 -12.38
CA GLY A 179 -8.77 5.25 -12.10
C GLY A 179 -9.08 5.19 -10.62
N ILE A 180 -10.37 5.14 -10.36
CA ILE A 180 -10.95 4.97 -9.04
C ILE A 180 -11.82 3.73 -9.09
N GLU A 181 -11.63 2.81 -8.16
CA GLU A 181 -12.45 1.61 -7.97
C GLU A 181 -13.23 1.73 -6.67
N TYR A 182 -14.46 1.26 -6.66
CA TYR A 182 -15.30 1.12 -5.48
C TYR A 182 -15.74 -0.33 -5.30
N ASP A 183 -15.32 -0.96 -4.21
CA ASP A 183 -15.62 -2.35 -3.89
C ASP A 183 -17.08 -2.51 -3.46
N LEU A 184 -17.89 -3.15 -4.31
CA LEU A 184 -19.25 -3.59 -3.99
C LEU A 184 -19.23 -4.83 -3.10
N SER A 185 -18.28 -5.72 -3.36
CA SER A 185 -18.05 -6.94 -2.59
C SER A 185 -16.55 -7.27 -2.59
N GLU A 186 -16.16 -8.36 -1.94
CA GLU A 186 -14.76 -8.81 -1.97
C GLU A 186 -14.23 -9.13 -3.39
N ARG A 187 -15.13 -9.45 -4.32
CA ARG A 187 -14.75 -9.88 -5.67
C ARG A 187 -15.18 -8.93 -6.77
N VAL A 188 -16.04 -7.96 -6.48
CA VAL A 188 -16.63 -7.09 -7.50
C VAL A 188 -16.40 -5.64 -7.11
N ALA A 189 -15.78 -4.89 -8.01
CA ALA A 189 -15.62 -3.44 -7.89
C ALA A 189 -16.19 -2.71 -9.11
N LEU A 190 -16.81 -1.56 -8.91
CA LEU A 190 -17.10 -0.59 -9.96
C LEU A 190 -15.87 0.28 -10.19
N GLY A 191 -15.57 0.59 -11.44
CA GLY A 191 -14.42 1.40 -11.81
C GLY A 191 -14.77 2.55 -12.75
N LEU A 192 -14.13 3.68 -12.52
CA LEU A 192 -14.03 4.81 -13.45
C LEU A 192 -12.54 4.97 -13.79
N GLU A 193 -12.19 4.84 -15.07
CA GLU A 193 -10.82 4.93 -15.56
C GLU A 193 -10.68 6.01 -16.62
N TYR A 194 -9.65 6.82 -16.51
CA TYR A 194 -9.18 7.70 -17.56
C TYR A 194 -7.82 7.21 -18.03
N ASN A 195 -7.64 7.08 -19.37
CA ASN A 195 -6.35 6.78 -19.96
C ASN A 195 -6.12 7.59 -21.23
N ALA A 196 -4.87 7.94 -21.45
CA ALA A 196 -4.39 8.61 -22.66
C ALA A 196 -3.45 7.64 -23.41
N ASN A 197 -3.73 7.44 -24.69
CA ASN A 197 -2.91 6.63 -25.59
C ASN A 197 -2.15 7.59 -26.50
N VAL A 198 -0.86 7.36 -26.64
CA VAL A 198 0.05 8.10 -27.50
C VAL A 198 0.36 7.22 -28.70
N LEU A 199 0.09 7.74 -29.90
CA LEU A 199 0.25 7.03 -31.16
C LEU A 199 1.12 7.87 -32.11
N PRO A 200 1.71 7.26 -33.16
CA PRO A 200 2.39 8.03 -34.21
C PRO A 200 1.43 8.96 -34.93
N ASP A 201 1.88 10.14 -35.31
CA ASP A 201 1.17 11.21 -36.02
C ASP A 201 0.49 10.81 -37.35
N LYS A 202 0.74 9.61 -37.82
CA LYS A 202 0.07 9.04 -39.00
C LYS A 202 -1.29 8.43 -38.68
N TRP A 203 -1.60 8.19 -37.39
CA TRP A 203 -2.79 7.44 -36.99
C TRP A 203 -4.10 8.16 -37.36
N ASN A 204 -4.13 9.49 -37.30
CA ASN A 204 -5.28 10.30 -37.68
C ASN A 204 -5.27 10.77 -39.15
N SER A 205 -4.34 10.28 -39.99
CA SER A 205 -4.17 10.64 -41.40
C SER A 205 -3.70 12.08 -41.67
N LYS A 206 -3.48 12.89 -40.66
CA LYS A 206 -3.03 14.29 -40.77
C LYS A 206 -1.62 14.43 -40.21
N LYS A 207 -0.99 15.57 -40.51
CA LYS A 207 0.28 15.96 -39.91
C LYS A 207 0.04 16.99 -38.80
N GLY A 208 0.51 16.65 -37.59
CA GLY A 208 0.44 17.53 -36.42
C GLY A 208 1.34 18.75 -36.58
N LYS A 209 1.00 19.82 -35.84
CA LYS A 209 1.75 21.12 -35.92
C LYS A 209 3.07 21.11 -35.16
N SER A 210 3.26 20.29 -34.11
CA SER A 210 4.38 20.46 -33.18
C SER A 210 5.10 19.22 -32.71
N ASP A 211 4.47 18.07 -32.62
CA ASP A 211 5.05 16.94 -31.83
C ASP A 211 5.03 15.57 -32.50
N ASN A 212 4.57 15.45 -33.72
CA ASN A 212 4.53 14.15 -34.43
C ASN A 212 3.85 13.01 -33.68
N LEU A 213 2.92 13.30 -32.75
CA LEU A 213 2.20 12.32 -31.95
C LEU A 213 0.70 12.62 -31.94
N ASP A 214 -0.08 11.54 -32.06
CA ASP A 214 -1.54 11.55 -31.90
C ASP A 214 -1.93 11.14 -30.51
N TRP A 215 -2.95 11.78 -29.95
CA TRP A 215 -3.46 11.50 -28.62
C TRP A 215 -4.90 11.04 -28.65
N GLN A 216 -5.12 9.80 -28.20
CA GLN A 216 -6.46 9.24 -27.99
C GLN A 216 -6.71 9.11 -26.49
N GLN A 217 -7.65 9.85 -25.97
CA GLN A 217 -8.04 9.85 -24.56
C GLN A 217 -9.32 9.05 -24.38
N ASN A 218 -9.43 8.25 -23.33
CA ASN A 218 -10.62 7.46 -23.06
C ASN A 218 -11.07 7.70 -21.62
N LEU A 219 -12.37 7.84 -21.43
CA LEU A 219 -13.03 7.82 -20.14
C LEU A 219 -13.96 6.60 -20.12
N LEU A 220 -13.66 5.65 -19.24
CA LEU A 220 -14.27 4.32 -19.20
C LEU A 220 -14.94 4.07 -17.87
N VAL A 221 -16.13 3.50 -17.89
CA VAL A 221 -16.81 2.95 -16.72
C VAL A 221 -16.88 1.43 -16.88
N GLY A 222 -16.67 0.69 -15.82
CA GLY A 222 -16.70 -0.75 -15.90
C GLY A 222 -16.75 -1.45 -14.56
N VAL A 223 -16.66 -2.78 -14.64
CA VAL A 223 -16.69 -3.67 -13.48
C VAL A 223 -15.42 -4.49 -13.49
N LYS A 224 -14.75 -4.55 -12.34
CA LYS A 224 -13.62 -5.46 -12.10
C LYS A 224 -14.11 -6.64 -11.28
N ILE A 225 -13.90 -7.84 -11.78
CA ILE A 225 -14.36 -9.09 -11.16
C ILE A 225 -13.16 -9.95 -10.86
N ALA A 226 -12.87 -10.20 -9.58
CA ALA A 226 -11.82 -11.09 -9.16
C ALA A 226 -12.20 -12.56 -9.34
N LEU A 227 -11.31 -13.33 -9.98
CA LEU A 227 -11.46 -14.75 -10.22
C LEU A 227 -10.79 -15.53 -9.08
N GLY A 228 -11.52 -15.70 -7.97
CA GLY A 228 -11.03 -16.35 -6.76
C GLY A 228 -11.03 -15.44 -5.53
N PRO A 229 -10.57 -15.94 -4.38
CA PRO A 229 -10.51 -15.16 -3.16
C PRO A 229 -9.44 -14.06 -3.26
N THR A 230 -9.77 -12.86 -2.80
CA THR A 230 -8.87 -11.70 -2.78
C THR A 230 -8.19 -11.53 -1.42
N ARG A 231 -8.70 -12.24 -0.42
CA ARG A 231 -8.30 -12.15 0.99
C ARG A 231 -8.20 -13.54 1.60
N LYS A 232 -7.26 -13.70 2.53
CA LYS A 232 -7.12 -14.91 3.34
C LYS A 232 -7.33 -14.53 4.80
N HIS A 233 -8.34 -15.14 5.43
CA HIS A 233 -8.54 -15.04 6.87
C HIS A 233 -7.52 -15.95 7.56
N ILE A 234 -6.67 -15.39 8.40
CA ILE A 234 -5.74 -16.13 9.23
C ILE A 234 -6.40 -16.25 10.59
N LYS A 235 -6.94 -17.43 10.90
CA LYS A 235 -7.36 -17.74 12.27
C LYS A 235 -6.12 -17.67 13.15
N ILE A 236 -6.12 -16.79 14.13
CA ILE A 236 -5.15 -16.86 15.22
C ILE A 236 -5.65 -18.04 16.06
N GLU A 237 -4.98 -19.19 16.00
CA GLU A 237 -5.20 -20.23 16.99
C GLU A 237 -4.91 -19.58 18.34
N GLU A 238 -5.92 -19.52 19.20
CA GLU A 238 -5.71 -19.16 20.59
C GLU A 238 -4.65 -20.13 21.13
N PRO A 239 -3.58 -19.64 21.79
CA PRO A 239 -2.64 -20.54 22.44
C PRO A 239 -3.47 -21.46 23.33
N LEU A 240 -3.32 -22.77 23.12
CA LEU A 240 -3.95 -23.78 23.98
C LEU A 240 -3.78 -23.32 25.43
N PRO A 241 -4.85 -23.33 26.23
CA PRO A 241 -4.73 -22.97 27.63
C PRO A 241 -3.55 -23.79 28.20
N VAL A 242 -2.58 -23.06 28.75
CA VAL A 242 -1.47 -23.68 29.44
C VAL A 242 -2.15 -24.52 30.53
N VAL A 243 -2.17 -25.86 30.34
CA VAL A 243 -2.57 -26.77 31.39
C VAL A 243 -1.56 -26.51 32.47
N GLU A 244 -1.97 -25.80 33.52
CA GLU A 244 -1.18 -25.73 34.75
C GLU A 244 -0.85 -27.16 35.11
N PRO A 245 0.44 -27.52 35.28
CA PRO A 245 0.78 -28.86 35.72
C PRO A 245 0.03 -29.07 37.01
N GLU A 246 -0.80 -30.14 37.07
CA GLU A 246 -1.45 -30.55 38.29
C GLU A 246 -0.40 -30.56 39.40
N PRO A 247 -0.73 -30.06 40.62
CA PRO A 247 0.23 -30.05 41.70
C PRO A 247 0.68 -31.50 41.90
N VAL A 248 1.98 -31.73 41.71
CA VAL A 248 2.60 -33.00 41.97
C VAL A 248 2.33 -33.32 43.46
N VAL A 249 1.37 -34.16 43.73
CA VAL A 249 1.18 -34.71 45.07
C VAL A 249 2.42 -35.56 45.34
N GLU A 250 3.36 -35.02 46.12
CA GLU A 250 4.51 -35.75 46.61
C GLU A 250 3.95 -36.95 47.39
N GLU A 251 4.12 -38.15 46.85
CA GLU A 251 3.88 -39.39 47.61
C GLU A 251 4.76 -39.35 48.87
N PRO A 252 4.19 -39.65 50.05
CA PRO A 252 4.95 -39.64 51.30
C PRO A 252 6.08 -40.67 51.19
N LYS A 253 7.32 -40.22 51.33
CA LYS A 253 8.52 -41.07 51.42
C LYS A 253 8.32 -42.08 52.52
N PRO A 254 8.63 -43.38 52.29
CA PRO A 254 8.50 -44.42 53.32
C PRO A 254 9.41 -44.09 54.50
N VAL A 255 8.79 -44.15 55.69
CA VAL A 255 9.46 -43.95 56.97
C VAL A 255 10.48 -45.13 57.16
N VAL A 256 11.77 -44.73 57.16
CA VAL A 256 12.87 -45.67 57.47
C VAL A 256 12.92 -45.82 58.97
N GLU A 257 12.65 -47.05 59.46
CA GLU A 257 12.78 -47.47 60.91
C GLU A 257 14.22 -47.24 61.40
N PRO A 258 14.42 -46.76 62.63
CA PRO A 258 15.73 -46.51 63.20
C PRO A 258 16.45 -47.82 63.57
N LYS A 259 17.65 -48.05 63.05
CA LYS A 259 18.56 -49.10 63.52
C LYS A 259 19.25 -48.73 64.84
N PRO A 260 19.55 -49.72 65.68
CA PRO A 260 19.87 -49.53 67.10
C PRO A 260 21.27 -48.91 67.34
N VAL A 261 21.30 -48.18 68.46
CA VAL A 261 22.47 -47.52 69.06
C VAL A 261 23.59 -48.51 69.43
N VAL A 262 24.82 -48.24 69.10
CA VAL A 262 26.02 -48.89 69.68
C VAL A 262 26.84 -47.79 70.39
N GLU A 263 27.10 -48.06 71.66
CA GLU A 263 27.79 -47.28 72.67
C GLU A 263 29.27 -46.95 72.39
N PRO A 264 29.83 -46.03 73.12
CA PRO A 264 31.08 -45.32 72.78
C PRO A 264 32.36 -45.89 73.38
N LYS A 265 33.52 -45.64 72.77
CA LYS A 265 34.82 -45.68 73.49
C LYS A 265 35.71 -44.50 73.09
N PRO A 266 36.75 -44.22 73.88
CA PRO A 266 36.88 -42.93 74.50
C PRO A 266 38.03 -42.02 73.98
N VAL A 267 37.85 -40.76 74.26
CA VAL A 267 38.75 -39.64 74.56
C VAL A 267 40.28 -39.78 74.27
N VAL A 268 40.76 -38.83 73.42
CA VAL A 268 42.07 -38.16 73.61
C VAL A 268 41.92 -36.68 73.29
N LYS A 269 42.31 -35.82 74.24
CA LYS A 269 42.50 -34.38 74.24
C LYS A 269 43.98 -34.09 73.96
N PRO A 270 44.49 -32.85 73.78
CA PRO A 270 43.90 -31.56 73.37
C PRO A 270 44.79 -30.75 72.41
N GLU A 271 44.29 -29.51 72.10
CA GLU A 271 44.97 -28.22 71.82
C GLU A 271 45.28 -27.82 70.38
N PRO A 272 45.38 -26.53 70.08
CA PRO A 272 44.63 -25.35 70.65
C PRO A 272 43.93 -24.51 69.52
N LYS A 273 43.11 -23.59 69.99
CA LYS A 273 42.36 -22.54 69.32
C LYS A 273 43.15 -21.72 68.30
N PRO A 274 42.48 -21.29 67.25
CA PRO A 274 42.47 -19.84 66.92
C PRO A 274 41.07 -19.24 66.93
N GLU A 275 41.03 -17.94 67.06
CA GLU A 275 40.03 -16.97 67.43
C GLU A 275 38.77 -16.91 66.52
N PRO A 276 37.65 -16.33 66.97
CA PRO A 276 36.36 -16.38 66.28
C PRO A 276 36.36 -15.48 65.07
N VAL A 277 36.10 -16.04 63.91
CA VAL A 277 35.67 -15.34 62.71
C VAL A 277 34.21 -14.97 62.92
N ILE A 278 33.94 -13.69 62.97
CA ILE A 278 32.60 -13.09 63.02
C ILE A 278 31.87 -13.51 61.75
N GLU A 279 30.94 -14.43 61.85
CA GLU A 279 29.94 -14.69 60.81
C GLU A 279 29.11 -13.42 60.58
N LYS A 280 29.41 -12.70 59.51
CA LYS A 280 28.49 -11.70 58.98
C LYS A 280 27.26 -12.39 58.48
N LYS A 281 26.14 -12.19 59.20
CA LYS A 281 24.78 -12.45 58.77
C LYS A 281 24.60 -11.99 57.29
N PRO A 282 24.13 -12.85 56.40
CA PRO A 282 23.88 -12.40 55.01
C PRO A 282 22.85 -11.28 55.07
N GLU A 283 23.23 -10.09 54.58
CA GLU A 283 22.30 -9.03 54.24
C GLU A 283 21.30 -9.54 53.21
N PRO A 284 20.01 -9.15 53.29
CA PRO A 284 19.02 -9.57 52.27
C PRO A 284 19.53 -9.13 50.91
N VAL A 285 19.66 -10.09 49.99
CA VAL A 285 19.91 -9.84 48.58
C VAL A 285 18.74 -9.02 48.07
N ILE A 286 18.96 -7.70 47.99
CA ILE A 286 18.06 -6.82 47.23
C ILE A 286 18.23 -7.28 45.78
N GLU A 287 17.29 -8.05 45.24
CA GLU A 287 17.15 -8.24 43.82
C GLU A 287 17.10 -6.87 43.17
N LYS A 288 18.20 -6.47 42.52
CA LYS A 288 18.21 -5.29 41.65
C LYS A 288 17.19 -5.55 40.57
N LYS A 289 15.97 -4.99 40.72
CA LYS A 289 15.00 -4.88 39.62
C LYS A 289 15.74 -4.36 38.39
N PRO A 290 15.59 -5.01 37.23
CA PRO A 290 16.28 -4.59 36.02
C PRO A 290 15.92 -3.16 35.72
N GLU A 291 16.92 -2.30 35.65
CA GLU A 291 16.78 -0.90 35.29
C GLU A 291 16.62 -0.82 33.77
N LEU A 292 15.39 -0.61 33.32
CA LEU A 292 15.07 -0.50 31.90
C LEU A 292 15.54 0.90 31.42
N LYS A 293 16.77 0.97 30.87
CA LYS A 293 17.35 2.27 30.50
C LYS A 293 16.84 2.82 29.17
N GLU A 294 16.72 2.00 28.15
CA GLU A 294 16.19 2.37 26.83
C GLU A 294 15.78 1.12 26.07
N VAL A 295 14.55 1.07 25.57
CA VAL A 295 14.08 -0.02 24.67
C VAL A 295 13.77 0.54 23.31
N LYS A 296 14.32 -0.09 22.25
CA LYS A 296 14.09 0.30 20.86
C LYS A 296 13.09 -0.64 20.18
N VAL A 297 11.99 -0.07 19.70
CA VAL A 297 10.95 -0.77 18.93
C VAL A 297 11.07 -0.38 17.47
N TYR A 298 11.21 -1.38 16.58
CA TYR A 298 11.44 -1.18 15.16
C TYR A 298 10.16 -1.29 14.33
N PHE A 299 10.14 -0.59 13.19
CA PHE A 299 9.02 -0.57 12.25
C PHE A 299 9.48 -0.89 10.83
N ARG A 300 8.56 -1.28 9.96
CA ARG A 300 8.84 -1.38 8.52
C ARG A 300 8.99 0.02 7.89
N PHE A 301 9.67 0.06 6.76
CA PHE A 301 9.80 1.28 5.97
C PHE A 301 8.41 1.91 5.70
N SER A 302 8.30 3.23 5.87
CA SER A 302 7.07 4.01 5.66
C SER A 302 5.83 3.50 6.42
N SER A 303 6.00 2.79 7.56
CA SER A 303 4.92 2.21 8.35
C SER A 303 5.03 2.61 9.82
N SER A 304 3.88 2.78 10.48
CA SER A 304 3.76 2.95 11.93
C SER A 304 3.14 1.72 12.63
N ARG A 305 3.00 0.61 11.90
CA ARG A 305 2.46 -0.65 12.45
C ARG A 305 3.56 -1.39 13.22
N ILE A 306 3.30 -1.73 14.48
CA ILE A 306 4.20 -2.54 15.31
C ILE A 306 4.32 -3.94 14.70
N LEU A 307 5.55 -4.42 14.53
CA LEU A 307 5.82 -5.75 14.02
C LEU A 307 5.46 -6.82 15.06
N PRO A 308 5.01 -8.01 14.66
CA PRO A 308 4.80 -9.13 15.59
C PRO A 308 6.03 -9.46 16.43
N SER A 309 7.24 -9.39 15.84
CA SER A 309 8.53 -9.60 16.52
C SER A 309 8.86 -8.55 17.57
N GLU A 310 8.22 -7.39 17.53
CA GLU A 310 8.47 -6.30 18.48
C GLU A 310 7.45 -6.26 19.63
N LYS A 311 6.44 -7.14 19.61
CA LYS A 311 5.40 -7.20 20.65
C LYS A 311 5.97 -7.55 22.02
N SER A 312 6.91 -8.48 22.10
CA SER A 312 7.58 -8.88 23.34
C SER A 312 8.25 -7.71 24.06
N LYS A 313 8.85 -6.79 23.30
CA LYS A 313 9.43 -5.56 23.88
C LYS A 313 8.37 -4.62 24.46
N ILE A 314 7.20 -4.55 23.83
CA ILE A 314 6.07 -3.76 24.36
C ILE A 314 5.53 -4.42 25.63
N ASP A 315 5.50 -5.75 25.70
CA ASP A 315 5.07 -6.49 26.87
C ASP A 315 6.05 -6.27 28.03
N GLU A 316 7.36 -6.34 27.78
CA GLU A 316 8.43 -6.04 28.75
C GLU A 316 8.31 -4.61 29.32
N ILE A 317 8.09 -3.62 28.46
CA ILE A 317 7.88 -2.22 28.90
C ILE A 317 6.62 -2.13 29.78
N ALA A 318 5.53 -2.82 29.38
CA ALA A 318 4.27 -2.77 30.11
C ALA A 318 4.40 -3.43 31.49
N GLU A 319 5.09 -4.55 31.62
CA GLU A 319 5.36 -5.23 32.89
C GLU A 319 6.21 -4.34 33.81
N TYR A 320 7.26 -3.75 33.28
CA TYR A 320 8.07 -2.82 34.02
C TYR A 320 7.25 -1.64 34.57
N MET A 321 6.41 -1.05 33.72
CA MET A 321 5.58 0.11 34.11
C MET A 321 4.47 -0.26 35.11
N LYS A 322 3.98 -1.49 35.10
CA LYS A 322 3.05 -2.01 36.12
C LYS A 322 3.73 -2.20 37.46
N ALA A 323 4.98 -2.70 37.45
CA ALA A 323 5.77 -2.89 38.66
C ALA A 323 6.29 -1.57 39.28
N ASN A 324 6.34 -0.48 38.48
CA ASN A 324 6.85 0.83 38.90
C ASN A 324 5.79 1.90 38.62
N THR A 325 4.81 2.03 39.51
CA THR A 325 3.62 2.89 39.31
C THR A 325 3.93 4.39 39.40
N ASP A 326 5.03 4.77 40.00
CA ASP A 326 5.55 6.14 40.16
C ASP A 326 6.30 6.67 38.93
N LYS A 327 6.76 5.76 38.04
CA LYS A 327 7.56 6.14 36.88
C LYS A 327 6.71 6.63 35.71
N LYS A 328 7.26 7.56 34.94
CA LYS A 328 6.72 8.07 33.69
C LYS A 328 7.54 7.56 32.52
N LEU A 329 6.96 7.59 31.33
CA LEU A 329 7.55 7.05 30.10
C LEU A 329 7.51 8.09 29.00
N THR A 330 8.66 8.37 28.38
CA THR A 330 8.73 9.16 27.14
C THR A 330 8.99 8.24 25.95
N VAL A 331 8.08 8.26 24.98
CA VAL A 331 8.12 7.50 23.75
C VAL A 331 8.50 8.42 22.60
N THR A 332 9.77 8.36 22.17
CA THR A 332 10.29 9.22 21.10
C THR A 332 10.36 8.47 19.79
N GLY A 333 9.57 8.88 18.81
CA GLY A 333 9.54 8.30 17.47
C GLY A 333 10.53 8.95 16.52
N TYR A 334 11.09 8.12 15.63
CA TYR A 334 11.99 8.54 14.55
C TYR A 334 11.56 7.95 13.20
N ALA A 335 12.08 8.53 12.12
CA ALA A 335 11.97 8.03 10.76
C ALA A 335 13.35 8.06 10.07
N SER A 336 13.53 7.25 9.04
CA SER A 336 14.73 7.31 8.18
C SER A 336 14.73 8.61 7.36
N ARG A 337 15.91 9.04 6.90
CA ARG A 337 16.06 10.25 6.06
C ARG A 337 15.47 10.14 4.66
N THR A 338 14.98 8.98 4.28
CA THR A 338 14.40 8.76 2.95
C THR A 338 13.03 9.42 2.86
N GLY A 339 12.87 10.37 1.94
CA GLY A 339 11.59 11.07 1.70
C GLY A 339 11.58 12.53 2.14
N LYS A 340 10.38 13.11 2.21
CA LYS A 340 10.19 14.52 2.61
C LYS A 340 10.20 14.66 4.12
N TRP A 341 10.88 15.68 4.62
CA TRP A 341 11.00 15.96 6.07
C TRP A 341 9.64 16.07 6.78
N GLU A 342 8.67 16.74 6.17
CA GLU A 342 7.32 16.90 6.75
C GLU A 342 6.59 15.56 6.91
N TYR A 343 6.79 14.64 5.95
CA TYR A 343 6.25 13.29 6.03
C TYR A 343 6.95 12.49 7.14
N ASN A 344 8.27 12.57 7.23
CA ASN A 344 9.06 11.86 8.24
C ASN A 344 8.75 12.36 9.66
N LEU A 345 8.47 13.65 9.82
CA LEU A 345 8.01 14.20 11.10
C LEU A 345 6.62 13.65 11.49
N LYS A 346 5.69 13.54 10.55
CA LYS A 346 4.37 12.92 10.80
C LYS A 346 4.50 11.43 11.09
N LEU A 347 5.30 10.70 10.32
CA LEU A 347 5.54 9.27 10.50
C LEU A 347 6.15 8.97 11.87
N SER A 348 7.11 9.78 12.33
CA SER A 348 7.72 9.62 13.64
C SER A 348 6.70 9.80 14.78
N ARG A 349 5.79 10.77 14.68
CA ARG A 349 4.68 10.96 15.64
C ARG A 349 3.70 9.77 15.61
N TRP A 350 3.36 9.25 14.44
CA TRP A 350 2.47 8.09 14.31
C TRP A 350 3.08 6.83 14.96
N ARG A 351 4.39 6.62 14.83
CA ARG A 351 5.10 5.50 15.46
C ARG A 351 5.09 5.61 16.98
N ALA A 352 5.42 6.79 17.53
CA ALA A 352 5.34 7.04 18.96
C ALA A 352 3.92 6.79 19.50
N ASN A 353 2.90 7.28 18.79
CA ASN A 353 1.50 7.06 19.17
C ASN A 353 1.06 5.59 19.07
N ALA A 354 1.60 4.82 18.11
CA ALA A 354 1.30 3.39 18.00
C ALA A 354 1.84 2.62 19.22
N VAL A 355 3.05 2.93 19.69
CA VAL A 355 3.60 2.35 20.92
C VAL A 355 2.79 2.78 22.15
N LYS A 356 2.43 4.06 22.28
CA LYS A 356 1.54 4.53 23.36
C LYS A 356 0.22 3.76 23.38
N LYS A 357 -0.46 3.64 22.25
CA LYS A 357 -1.71 2.87 22.14
C LYS A 357 -1.54 1.40 22.56
N ALA A 358 -0.44 0.78 22.17
CA ALA A 358 -0.15 -0.59 22.54
C ALA A 358 0.13 -0.78 24.03
N LEU A 359 0.73 0.19 24.70
CA LEU A 359 0.96 0.19 26.14
C LEU A 359 -0.34 0.46 26.93
N VAL A 360 -1.16 1.40 26.45
CA VAL A 360 -2.48 1.68 27.05
C VAL A 360 -3.39 0.44 26.95
N ALA A 361 -3.37 -0.28 25.84
CA ALA A 361 -4.10 -1.53 25.67
C ALA A 361 -3.65 -2.65 26.64
N ARG A 362 -2.44 -2.51 27.23
CA ARG A 362 -1.90 -3.40 28.27
C ARG A 362 -2.13 -2.89 29.70
N GLY A 363 -2.94 -1.86 29.85
CA GLY A 363 -3.35 -1.31 31.15
C GLY A 363 -2.43 -0.23 31.74
N ILE A 364 -1.54 0.35 30.94
CA ILE A 364 -0.75 1.51 31.41
C ILE A 364 -1.54 2.79 31.23
N ASP A 365 -1.64 3.62 32.27
CA ASP A 365 -2.36 4.89 32.22
C ASP A 365 -1.76 5.82 31.14
N ALA A 366 -2.61 6.39 30.31
CA ALA A 366 -2.21 7.28 29.22
C ALA A 366 -1.53 8.56 29.70
N SER A 367 -1.82 9.03 30.93
CA SER A 367 -1.21 10.21 31.56
C SER A 367 0.26 9.99 31.92
N ARG A 368 0.67 8.74 32.09
CA ARG A 368 2.05 8.35 32.38
C ARG A 368 2.92 8.21 31.14
N ILE A 369 2.34 8.35 29.92
CA ILE A 369 3.03 8.13 28.65
C ILE A 369 3.05 9.43 27.84
N LYS A 370 4.22 10.08 27.76
CA LYS A 370 4.49 11.20 26.88
C LYS A 370 4.94 10.69 25.50
N THR A 371 4.50 11.32 24.43
CA THR A 371 4.91 10.96 23.05
C THR A 371 5.55 12.14 22.34
N GLU A 372 6.67 11.91 21.69
CA GLU A 372 7.38 12.89 20.86
C GLU A 372 7.71 12.32 19.50
N GLY A 373 7.57 13.10 18.43
CA GLY A 373 8.05 12.75 17.10
C GLY A 373 9.18 13.68 16.72
N LYS A 374 10.39 13.15 16.55
CA LYS A 374 11.58 13.94 16.19
C LYS A 374 11.93 13.92 14.70
N GLY A 375 11.10 13.28 13.87
CA GLY A 375 11.35 13.19 12.44
C GLY A 375 12.53 12.28 12.11
N GLU A 376 13.47 12.78 11.33
CA GLU A 376 14.61 12.02 10.82
C GLU A 376 15.70 11.80 11.88
N ARG A 377 16.28 10.57 11.88
CA ARG A 377 17.45 10.23 12.69
C ARG A 377 18.51 9.56 11.81
N GLY A 378 19.78 9.82 12.11
CA GLY A 378 20.93 9.15 11.52
C GLY A 378 21.47 9.78 10.22
N LYS A 379 22.60 9.26 9.75
CA LYS A 379 23.33 9.75 8.56
C LYS A 379 23.17 8.84 7.34
N GLY A 380 22.51 7.69 7.46
CA GLY A 380 22.48 6.66 6.44
C GLY A 380 21.19 5.88 6.35
N ASP A 381 21.24 4.84 5.53
CA ASP A 381 20.13 3.92 5.21
C ASP A 381 20.21 2.65 6.08
N ASP A 382 20.85 2.73 7.25
CA ASP A 382 21.05 1.59 8.11
C ASP A 382 19.74 1.13 8.76
N LYS A 383 19.69 -0.19 9.00
CA LYS A 383 18.52 -0.84 9.61
C LYS A 383 18.13 -0.20 10.95
N GLU A 384 19.10 0.38 11.64
CA GLU A 384 18.94 1.09 12.92
C GLU A 384 18.31 2.48 12.77
N ASP A 385 18.56 3.15 11.64
CA ASP A 385 17.98 4.46 11.33
C ASP A 385 16.55 4.35 10.79
N ARG A 386 16.15 3.14 10.33
CA ARG A 386 14.90 2.96 9.60
C ARG A 386 13.67 3.09 10.44
N ALA A 387 13.73 3.13 11.77
CA ALA A 387 12.50 3.25 12.48
C ALA A 387 12.53 2.81 13.94
N ALA A 388 13.38 3.37 14.71
CA ALA A 388 13.31 3.12 16.14
C ALA A 388 12.35 4.11 16.80
N VAL A 389 11.51 3.59 17.67
CA VAL A 389 10.92 4.36 18.75
C VAL A 389 11.77 4.05 19.99
N ALA A 390 12.46 5.04 20.49
CA ALA A 390 13.16 4.93 21.75
C ALA A 390 12.16 5.19 22.89
N VAL A 391 12.10 4.24 23.82
CA VAL A 391 11.27 4.35 25.03
C VAL A 391 12.22 4.60 26.19
N THR A 392 12.13 5.78 26.79
CA THR A 392 12.96 6.21 27.93
C THR A 392 12.09 6.38 29.15
N ILE A 393 12.56 5.88 30.29
CA ILE A 393 11.86 6.00 31.57
C ILE A 393 12.39 7.24 32.28
N GLU A 394 11.47 8.08 32.71
CA GLU A 394 11.76 9.28 33.51
C GLU A 394 11.47 8.99 34.99
N ASN A 395 12.35 9.51 35.86
CA ASN A 395 12.19 9.40 37.30
C ASN A 395 11.15 10.38 37.82
#